data_552f1ccc1ca13dc94518b1b627890fae
#
_entry.id   552f1ccc1ca13dc94518b1b627890fae
#
_cell.length_a   1.000
_cell.length_b   1.000
_cell.length_c   1.000
_cell.angle_alpha   90.00
_cell.angle_beta   90.00
_cell.angle_gamma   90.00
#
_symmetry.space_group_name_H-M   'P 1'
#
loop_
_entity.id
_entity.type
_entity.pdbx_description
1 polymer ?
#
loop_
_entity_poly.entity_id
_entity_poly.type
_entity_poly.pdbx_seq_one_letter_code
_entity_poly.pdbx_strand_id
1 'polypeptide(L)'
;MNKYTVKKLPKSQVEILAEIPADGFAEFAQRALDEIAKSAEIPGFRKGTAPKEMVKAKIGEQKILDRAAVLAIDDSFPKAAAENNIEPLGYPQISILKLAPGNPFEYKAIAAVYPQTKLPDYKRIAADLEFKAPQVSAEDIKRLQMEKERHARQHWRDDLLEKLVKESELEIPDVLAAGETQKAMEDFKDRVPKMTGMDFAEYLKKIGKTEVQVQEDIAKDSETRIKKFLVLREIIKAEKIEVGDEEIAAAIAQSRGEDGEDAGGAENEEQEKAYWRQSLQSEKAFEFLEASSKKS
;
A
#
# COMPACT_ATOMS: atom_id res chain seq x y z
N MET A 1 -27.80 -13.70 6.82
CA MET A 1 -26.48 -13.72 6.21
C MET A 1 -26.38 -12.55 5.23
N ASN A 2 -25.29 -11.81 5.25
CA ASN A 2 -25.06 -10.77 4.26
C ASN A 2 -24.90 -11.38 2.86
N LYS A 3 -25.33 -10.65 1.82
CA LYS A 3 -25.15 -11.08 0.44
C LYS A 3 -24.15 -10.15 -0.23
N TYR A 4 -23.17 -10.75 -0.93
CA TYR A 4 -22.16 -10.01 -1.66
C TYR A 4 -22.17 -10.42 -3.13
N THR A 5 -22.12 -9.43 -4.02
CA THR A 5 -21.96 -9.65 -5.46
C THR A 5 -20.71 -8.91 -5.91
N VAL A 6 -19.76 -9.62 -6.51
CA VAL A 6 -18.48 -9.05 -6.95
C VAL A 6 -18.42 -9.01 -8.46
N LYS A 7 -18.01 -7.87 -9.01
CA LYS A 7 -17.79 -7.66 -10.43
C LYS A 7 -16.41 -7.06 -10.65
N LYS A 8 -15.62 -7.66 -11.54
CA LYS A 8 -14.35 -7.09 -11.99
C LYS A 8 -14.61 -5.91 -12.93
N LEU A 9 -13.90 -4.81 -12.70
CA LEU A 9 -13.93 -3.62 -13.52
C LEU A 9 -12.55 -3.45 -14.23
N PRO A 10 -12.48 -2.62 -15.29
CA PRO A 10 -11.21 -2.23 -15.89
C PRO A 10 -10.26 -1.57 -14.89
N LYS A 11 -8.98 -1.46 -15.25
CA LYS A 11 -7.93 -0.82 -14.45
C LYS A 11 -7.76 -1.44 -13.06
N SER A 12 -7.82 -2.76 -12.99
CA SER A 12 -7.65 -3.55 -11.76
C SER A 12 -8.52 -3.04 -10.62
N GLN A 13 -9.78 -2.81 -10.90
CA GLN A 13 -10.79 -2.46 -9.91
C GLN A 13 -11.80 -3.59 -9.74
N VAL A 14 -12.42 -3.64 -8.57
CA VAL A 14 -13.56 -4.51 -8.28
C VAL A 14 -14.70 -3.70 -7.70
N GLU A 15 -15.90 -4.02 -8.13
CA GLU A 15 -17.16 -3.52 -7.56
C GLU A 15 -17.74 -4.62 -6.65
N ILE A 16 -18.00 -4.28 -5.42
CA ILE A 16 -18.68 -5.12 -4.44
C ILE A 16 -20.02 -4.48 -4.14
N LEU A 17 -21.09 -5.17 -4.49
CA LEU A 17 -22.44 -4.83 -4.04
C LEU A 17 -22.73 -5.65 -2.79
N ALA A 18 -23.06 -4.99 -1.70
CA ALA A 18 -23.38 -5.62 -0.43
C ALA A 18 -24.81 -5.30 -0.01
N GLU A 19 -25.54 -6.34 0.37
CA GLU A 19 -26.86 -6.26 0.99
C GLU A 19 -26.80 -6.86 2.39
N ILE A 20 -27.07 -6.02 3.40
CA ILE A 20 -27.14 -6.42 4.81
C ILE A 20 -28.62 -6.50 5.18
N PRO A 21 -29.13 -7.67 5.59
CA PRO A 21 -30.53 -7.82 5.98
C PRO A 21 -30.95 -6.85 7.07
N ALA A 22 -32.22 -6.46 7.09
CA ALA A 22 -32.77 -5.49 8.05
C ALA A 22 -32.46 -5.83 9.51
N ASP A 23 -32.57 -7.10 9.89
CA ASP A 23 -32.28 -7.56 11.24
C ASP A 23 -30.80 -7.37 11.60
N GLY A 24 -29.89 -7.73 10.68
CA GLY A 24 -28.44 -7.50 10.87
C GLY A 24 -28.10 -6.02 10.91
N PHE A 25 -28.75 -5.19 10.08
CA PHE A 25 -28.51 -3.74 10.11
C PHE A 25 -29.06 -3.08 11.38
N ALA A 26 -30.13 -3.61 11.97
CA ALA A 26 -30.66 -3.12 13.24
C ALA A 26 -29.65 -3.24 14.40
N GLU A 27 -28.80 -4.27 14.40
CA GLU A 27 -27.72 -4.40 15.38
C GLU A 27 -26.69 -3.26 15.26
N PHE A 28 -26.32 -2.88 14.04
CA PHE A 28 -25.44 -1.73 13.82
C PHE A 28 -26.10 -0.41 14.20
N ALA A 29 -27.41 -0.26 13.95
CA ALA A 29 -28.18 0.91 14.40
C ALA A 29 -28.19 1.03 15.94
N GLN A 30 -28.32 -0.09 16.63
CA GLN A 30 -28.26 -0.11 18.10
C GLN A 30 -26.84 0.27 18.60
N ARG A 31 -25.78 -0.30 18.00
CA ARG A 31 -24.39 0.05 18.33
C ARG A 31 -24.09 1.53 18.05
N ALA A 32 -24.56 2.05 16.92
CA ALA A 32 -24.42 3.47 16.56
C ALA A 32 -25.10 4.38 17.60
N LEU A 33 -26.32 4.02 18.05
CA LEU A 33 -27.02 4.76 19.08
C LEU A 33 -26.24 4.73 20.42
N ASP A 34 -25.64 3.58 20.77
CA ASP A 34 -24.84 3.44 21.99
C ASP A 34 -23.55 4.26 21.93
N GLU A 35 -22.88 4.32 20.79
CA GLU A 35 -21.71 5.18 20.58
C GLU A 35 -22.08 6.67 20.66
N ILE A 36 -23.13 7.07 19.99
CA ILE A 36 -23.61 8.46 19.98
C ILE A 36 -24.04 8.86 21.39
N ALA A 37 -24.76 7.98 22.12
CA ALA A 37 -25.22 8.26 23.47
C ALA A 37 -24.09 8.55 24.45
N LYS A 38 -22.93 7.89 24.32
CA LYS A 38 -21.74 8.11 25.17
C LYS A 38 -21.16 9.52 25.01
N SER A 39 -21.31 10.13 23.84
CA SER A 39 -20.74 11.46 23.53
C SER A 39 -21.78 12.57 23.49
N ALA A 40 -23.10 12.22 23.50
CA ALA A 40 -24.18 13.17 23.36
C ALA A 40 -24.29 14.10 24.60
N GLU A 41 -24.49 15.38 24.31
CA GLU A 41 -24.81 16.39 25.30
C GLU A 41 -26.30 16.74 25.20
N ILE A 42 -27.06 16.30 26.20
CA ILE A 42 -28.50 16.52 26.28
C ILE A 42 -28.79 17.48 27.44
N PRO A 43 -29.51 18.59 27.24
CA PRO A 43 -29.87 19.51 28.33
C PRO A 43 -30.51 18.75 29.49
N GLY A 44 -30.04 19.01 30.72
CA GLY A 44 -30.52 18.35 31.93
C GLY A 44 -29.83 17.03 32.28
N PHE A 45 -28.92 16.53 31.47
CA PHE A 45 -28.16 15.31 31.75
C PHE A 45 -26.65 15.56 31.64
N ARG A 46 -25.89 14.80 32.45
CA ARG A 46 -24.45 14.76 32.31
C ARG A 46 -24.13 14.04 30.99
N LYS A 47 -23.06 14.48 30.28
CA LYS A 47 -22.58 13.85 29.04
C LYS A 47 -22.53 12.32 29.18
N GLY A 48 -23.18 11.63 28.24
CA GLY A 48 -23.21 10.17 28.20
C GLY A 48 -24.18 9.47 29.16
N THR A 49 -25.01 10.20 29.93
CA THR A 49 -25.94 9.61 30.90
C THR A 49 -27.43 9.77 30.54
N ALA A 50 -27.73 10.40 29.44
CA ALA A 50 -29.10 10.59 28.98
C ALA A 50 -29.74 9.26 28.49
N PRO A 51 -31.05 9.02 28.74
CA PRO A 51 -31.76 7.88 28.15
C PRO A 51 -31.68 7.85 26.65
N LYS A 52 -31.54 6.64 26.06
CA LYS A 52 -31.36 6.46 24.60
C LYS A 52 -32.49 7.05 23.79
N GLU A 53 -33.72 6.98 24.27
CA GLU A 53 -34.89 7.56 23.61
C GLU A 53 -34.76 9.09 23.48
N MET A 54 -34.24 9.77 24.50
CA MET A 54 -34.02 11.21 24.45
C MET A 54 -32.85 11.56 23.52
N VAL A 55 -31.80 10.73 23.49
CA VAL A 55 -30.72 10.89 22.53
C VAL A 55 -31.22 10.71 21.12
N LYS A 56 -32.01 9.66 20.83
CA LYS A 56 -32.63 9.41 19.52
C LYS A 56 -33.51 10.58 19.10
N ALA A 57 -34.36 11.09 20.00
CA ALA A 57 -35.26 12.21 19.70
C ALA A 57 -34.50 13.53 19.38
N LYS A 58 -33.37 13.77 20.04
CA LYS A 58 -32.58 14.99 19.81
C LYS A 58 -31.65 14.90 18.61
N ILE A 59 -30.97 13.79 18.44
CA ILE A 59 -29.96 13.58 17.39
C ILE A 59 -30.65 13.36 16.02
N GLY A 60 -31.80 12.73 16.04
CA GLY A 60 -32.54 12.33 14.85
C GLY A 60 -32.12 10.95 14.33
N GLU A 61 -33.10 10.26 13.76
CA GLU A 61 -32.90 8.88 13.26
C GLU A 61 -31.89 8.81 12.12
N GLN A 62 -31.88 9.82 11.23
CA GLN A 62 -30.95 9.84 10.10
C GLN A 62 -29.48 9.79 10.53
N LYS A 63 -29.07 10.57 11.52
CA LYS A 63 -27.67 10.54 12.01
C LYS A 63 -27.29 9.21 12.64
N ILE A 64 -28.25 8.51 13.25
CA ILE A 64 -28.03 7.17 13.80
C ILE A 64 -27.83 6.18 12.66
N LEU A 65 -28.68 6.28 11.61
CA LEU A 65 -28.55 5.43 10.42
C LEU A 65 -27.24 5.68 9.66
N ASP A 66 -26.83 6.94 9.51
CA ASP A 66 -25.58 7.29 8.86
C ASP A 66 -24.38 6.67 9.63
N ARG A 67 -24.39 6.76 10.97
CA ARG A 67 -23.33 6.13 11.78
C ARG A 67 -23.40 4.60 11.72
N ALA A 68 -24.61 4.03 11.72
CA ALA A 68 -24.83 2.60 11.55
C ALA A 68 -24.31 2.10 10.22
N ALA A 69 -24.52 2.87 9.14
CA ALA A 69 -24.00 2.55 7.81
C ALA A 69 -22.46 2.48 7.81
N VAL A 70 -21.78 3.43 8.44
CA VAL A 70 -20.31 3.39 8.57
C VAL A 70 -19.88 2.12 9.30
N LEU A 71 -20.46 1.82 10.48
CA LEU A 71 -20.13 0.61 11.25
C LEU A 71 -20.40 -0.67 10.45
N ALA A 72 -21.49 -0.71 9.69
CA ALA A 72 -21.86 -1.86 8.88
C ALA A 72 -20.89 -2.06 7.71
N ILE A 73 -20.43 -0.99 7.07
CA ILE A 73 -19.45 -1.02 5.98
C ILE A 73 -18.10 -1.48 6.53
N ASP A 74 -17.63 -0.90 7.64
CA ASP A 74 -16.36 -1.23 8.28
C ASP A 74 -16.28 -2.72 8.69
N ASP A 75 -17.42 -3.30 9.10
CA ASP A 75 -17.49 -4.72 9.44
C ASP A 75 -17.64 -5.63 8.20
N SER A 76 -18.49 -5.24 7.25
CA SER A 76 -18.88 -6.12 6.15
C SER A 76 -17.94 -6.09 4.95
N PHE A 77 -17.32 -4.96 4.64
CA PHE A 77 -16.43 -4.83 3.49
C PHE A 77 -15.18 -5.72 3.60
N PRO A 78 -14.44 -5.76 4.73
CA PRO A 78 -13.30 -6.66 4.87
C PRO A 78 -13.70 -8.14 4.77
N LYS A 79 -14.87 -8.52 5.30
CA LYS A 79 -15.42 -9.88 5.20
C LYS A 79 -15.71 -10.23 3.74
N ALA A 80 -16.40 -9.33 3.02
CA ALA A 80 -16.69 -9.52 1.60
C ALA A 80 -15.43 -9.65 0.75
N ALA A 81 -14.40 -8.86 1.04
CA ALA A 81 -13.10 -8.94 0.39
C ALA A 81 -12.41 -10.29 0.66
N ALA A 82 -12.35 -10.71 1.92
CA ALA A 82 -11.73 -11.97 2.32
C ALA A 82 -12.45 -13.20 1.71
N GLU A 83 -13.79 -13.25 1.76
CA GLU A 83 -14.59 -14.33 1.19
C GLU A 83 -14.39 -14.48 -0.33
N ASN A 84 -14.05 -13.41 -1.03
CA ASN A 84 -13.85 -13.40 -2.48
C ASN A 84 -12.37 -13.37 -2.89
N ASN A 85 -11.43 -13.55 -1.96
CA ASN A 85 -9.99 -13.48 -2.20
C ASN A 85 -9.57 -12.17 -2.89
N ILE A 86 -10.15 -11.05 -2.46
CA ILE A 86 -9.86 -9.71 -2.93
C ILE A 86 -8.88 -9.06 -1.95
N GLU A 87 -7.76 -8.55 -2.46
CA GLU A 87 -6.79 -7.78 -1.72
C GLU A 87 -6.91 -6.29 -2.13
N PRO A 88 -7.69 -5.49 -1.39
CA PRO A 88 -7.94 -4.10 -1.78
C PRO A 88 -6.70 -3.23 -1.56
N LEU A 89 -6.46 -2.30 -2.48
CA LEU A 89 -5.45 -1.27 -2.40
C LEU A 89 -6.08 0.01 -1.83
N GLY A 90 -5.79 0.31 -0.58
CA GLY A 90 -6.33 1.50 0.09
C GLY A 90 -7.83 1.40 0.41
N TYR A 91 -8.44 2.56 0.64
CA TYR A 91 -9.85 2.64 1.01
C TYR A 91 -10.76 2.56 -0.23
N PRO A 92 -11.86 1.78 -0.17
CA PRO A 92 -12.82 1.71 -1.27
C PRO A 92 -13.62 3.00 -1.40
N GLN A 93 -14.05 3.30 -2.61
CA GLN A 93 -15.06 4.32 -2.85
C GLN A 93 -16.44 3.75 -2.54
N ILE A 94 -17.12 4.29 -1.53
CA ILE A 94 -18.41 3.82 -1.06
C ILE A 94 -19.52 4.68 -1.64
N SER A 95 -20.57 4.01 -2.13
CA SER A 95 -21.85 4.63 -2.52
C SER A 95 -22.98 3.89 -1.82
N ILE A 96 -23.74 4.60 -1.00
CA ILE A 96 -24.94 4.04 -0.35
C ILE A 96 -26.05 3.98 -1.39
N LEU A 97 -26.63 2.81 -1.59
CA LEU A 97 -27.72 2.57 -2.53
C LEU A 97 -29.08 2.62 -1.85
N LYS A 98 -29.16 2.07 -0.63
CA LYS A 98 -30.40 2.04 0.15
C LYS A 98 -30.09 2.13 1.64
N LEU A 99 -30.68 3.13 2.28
CA LEU A 99 -30.56 3.35 3.72
C LEU A 99 -31.90 3.85 4.26
N ALA A 100 -32.66 2.94 4.89
CA ALA A 100 -33.96 3.27 5.48
C ALA A 100 -34.25 2.38 6.68
N PRO A 101 -34.93 2.87 7.73
CA PRO A 101 -35.30 2.09 8.91
C PRO A 101 -36.11 0.85 8.51
N GLY A 102 -35.79 -0.30 9.11
CA GLY A 102 -36.51 -1.56 8.88
C GLY A 102 -36.33 -2.18 7.50
N ASN A 103 -35.47 -1.62 6.66
CA ASN A 103 -35.15 -2.16 5.34
C ASN A 103 -33.72 -2.74 5.34
N PRO A 104 -33.41 -3.63 4.40
CA PRO A 104 -32.01 -4.01 4.14
C PRO A 104 -31.17 -2.79 3.81
N PHE A 105 -29.94 -2.77 4.31
CA PHE A 105 -28.94 -1.77 3.96
C PHE A 105 -28.15 -2.24 2.74
N GLU A 106 -28.12 -1.42 1.70
CA GLU A 106 -27.42 -1.75 0.46
C GLU A 106 -26.38 -0.68 0.15
N TYR A 107 -25.16 -1.11 -0.12
CA TYR A 107 -24.09 -0.24 -0.56
C TYR A 107 -23.27 -0.86 -1.68
N LYS A 108 -22.62 0.01 -2.43
CA LYS A 108 -21.64 -0.34 -3.46
C LYS A 108 -20.28 0.15 -3.01
N ALA A 109 -19.28 -0.73 -3.05
CA ALA A 109 -17.89 -0.40 -2.83
C ALA A 109 -17.10 -0.64 -4.12
N ILE A 110 -16.32 0.35 -4.58
CA ILE A 110 -15.36 0.19 -5.66
C ILE A 110 -13.97 0.26 -5.05
N ALA A 111 -13.23 -0.83 -5.14
CA ALA A 111 -11.88 -0.93 -4.63
C ALA A 111 -10.90 -1.19 -5.78
N ALA A 112 -9.75 -0.54 -5.75
CA ALA A 112 -8.61 -0.95 -6.54
C ALA A 112 -8.01 -2.22 -5.94
N VAL A 113 -7.49 -3.10 -6.78
CA VAL A 113 -6.85 -4.36 -6.36
C VAL A 113 -5.52 -4.51 -7.08
N TYR A 114 -4.64 -5.37 -6.56
CA TYR A 114 -3.41 -5.66 -7.28
C TYR A 114 -3.72 -6.28 -8.65
N PRO A 115 -3.10 -5.78 -9.72
CA PRO A 115 -3.29 -6.33 -11.06
C PRO A 115 -2.76 -7.75 -11.16
N GLN A 116 -3.40 -8.57 -11.96
CA GLN A 116 -2.83 -9.86 -12.35
C GLN A 116 -1.73 -9.59 -13.38
N THR A 117 -0.48 -9.73 -12.97
CA THR A 117 0.68 -9.53 -13.84
C THR A 117 1.02 -10.85 -14.54
N LYS A 118 1.09 -10.82 -15.86
CA LYS A 118 1.64 -11.93 -16.61
C LYS A 118 3.16 -11.79 -16.65
N LEU A 119 3.84 -12.67 -15.94
CA LEU A 119 5.30 -12.69 -15.90
C LEU A 119 5.86 -13.31 -17.20
N PRO A 120 6.96 -12.76 -17.74
CA PRO A 120 7.75 -13.44 -18.77
C PRO A 120 8.53 -14.62 -18.15
N ASP A 121 9.31 -15.31 -18.97
CA ASP A 121 10.28 -16.29 -18.47
C ASP A 121 11.45 -15.55 -17.78
N TYR A 122 11.22 -15.12 -16.56
CA TYR A 122 12.18 -14.36 -15.75
C TYR A 122 13.44 -15.16 -15.40
N LYS A 123 13.34 -16.51 -15.38
CA LYS A 123 14.52 -17.38 -15.17
C LYS A 123 15.44 -17.33 -16.37
N ARG A 124 14.88 -17.38 -17.59
CA ARG A 124 15.63 -17.22 -18.84
C ARG A 124 16.25 -15.82 -18.93
N ILE A 125 15.48 -14.77 -18.65
CA ILE A 125 15.99 -13.40 -18.73
C ILE A 125 17.14 -13.19 -17.74
N ALA A 126 17.04 -13.77 -16.52
CA ALA A 126 18.11 -13.69 -15.53
C ALA A 126 19.35 -14.48 -15.96
N ALA A 127 19.18 -15.63 -16.59
CA ALA A 127 20.28 -16.44 -17.11
C ALA A 127 21.00 -15.77 -18.29
N ASP A 128 20.24 -15.10 -19.18
CA ASP A 128 20.79 -14.38 -20.34
C ASP A 128 21.52 -13.07 -19.95
N LEU A 129 21.36 -12.60 -18.69
CA LEU A 129 22.02 -11.40 -18.19
C LEU A 129 23.34 -11.78 -17.50
N GLU A 130 24.45 -11.61 -18.22
CA GLU A 130 25.77 -11.89 -17.67
C GLU A 130 26.14 -10.88 -16.57
N PHE A 131 26.40 -11.38 -15.36
CA PHE A 131 26.95 -10.56 -14.28
C PHE A 131 28.48 -10.40 -14.49
N LYS A 132 28.91 -9.23 -14.96
CA LYS A 132 30.33 -8.90 -15.10
C LYS A 132 30.89 -8.34 -13.80
N ALA A 133 31.55 -9.17 -13.03
CA ALA A 133 32.28 -8.70 -11.86
C ALA A 133 33.47 -7.81 -12.31
N PRO A 134 33.68 -6.64 -11.67
CA PRO A 134 34.81 -5.77 -12.02
C PRO A 134 36.14 -6.39 -11.62
N GLN A 135 37.12 -6.36 -12.54
CA GLN A 135 38.50 -6.77 -12.25
C GLN A 135 39.26 -5.59 -11.62
N VAL A 136 39.96 -5.81 -10.53
CA VAL A 136 40.71 -4.78 -9.78
C VAL A 136 42.14 -5.17 -9.48
N SER A 137 43.05 -4.20 -9.55
CA SER A 137 44.48 -4.34 -9.23
C SER A 137 44.77 -4.26 -7.71
N ALA A 138 45.98 -4.73 -7.31
CA ALA A 138 46.29 -5.31 -6.00
C ALA A 138 46.33 -4.44 -4.72
N GLU A 139 46.40 -3.12 -4.73
CA GLU A 139 46.83 -2.35 -3.57
C GLU A 139 45.78 -1.49 -2.79
N ASP A 140 44.56 -1.25 -3.39
CA ASP A 140 43.47 -0.55 -2.66
C ASP A 140 42.26 -1.45 -2.42
N ILE A 141 42.49 -2.69 -2.21
CA ILE A 141 41.72 -3.75 -2.86
C ILE A 141 40.41 -4.05 -2.16
N LYS A 142 40.37 -4.18 -0.84
CA LYS A 142 39.18 -4.81 -0.22
C LYS A 142 37.96 -3.90 -0.17
N ARG A 143 38.15 -2.63 0.15
CA ARG A 143 37.06 -1.66 0.28
C ARG A 143 36.52 -1.23 -1.08
N LEU A 144 37.41 -0.92 -2.02
CA LEU A 144 37.02 -0.56 -3.40
C LEU A 144 36.43 -1.75 -4.17
N GLN A 145 36.87 -2.98 -3.89
CA GLN A 145 36.25 -4.18 -4.48
C GLN A 145 34.83 -4.35 -4.00
N MET A 146 34.58 -4.27 -2.69
CA MET A 146 33.22 -4.39 -2.15
C MET A 146 32.28 -3.29 -2.67
N GLU A 147 32.75 -2.07 -2.80
CA GLU A 147 31.96 -0.96 -3.36
C GLU A 147 31.66 -1.18 -4.84
N LYS A 148 32.66 -1.57 -5.64
CA LYS A 148 32.47 -1.85 -7.08
C LYS A 148 31.58 -3.06 -7.32
N GLU A 149 31.72 -4.12 -6.54
CA GLU A 149 30.84 -5.29 -6.61
C GLU A 149 29.41 -4.93 -6.23
N ARG A 150 29.20 -4.11 -5.19
CA ARG A 150 27.89 -3.62 -4.81
C ARG A 150 27.25 -2.78 -5.92
N HIS A 151 28.00 -1.86 -6.53
CA HIS A 151 27.53 -1.05 -7.66
C HIS A 151 27.22 -1.91 -8.89
N ALA A 152 28.08 -2.85 -9.25
CA ALA A 152 27.85 -3.74 -10.37
C ALA A 152 26.61 -4.63 -10.16
N ARG A 153 26.42 -5.11 -8.92
CA ARG A 153 25.21 -5.88 -8.54
C ARG A 153 23.96 -5.03 -8.62
N GLN A 154 24.01 -3.79 -8.13
CA GLN A 154 22.89 -2.86 -8.22
C GLN A 154 22.50 -2.56 -9.68
N HIS A 155 23.46 -2.27 -10.55
CA HIS A 155 23.21 -2.07 -11.98
C HIS A 155 22.60 -3.30 -12.63
N TRP A 156 23.12 -4.49 -12.34
CA TRP A 156 22.56 -5.73 -12.88
C TRP A 156 21.10 -5.93 -12.42
N ARG A 157 20.79 -5.66 -11.15
CA ARG A 157 19.43 -5.73 -10.61
C ARG A 157 18.48 -4.75 -11.29
N ASP A 158 18.94 -3.54 -11.53
CA ASP A 158 18.17 -2.50 -12.24
C ASP A 158 17.91 -2.88 -13.69
N ASP A 159 18.93 -3.35 -14.42
CA ASP A 159 18.84 -3.83 -15.80
C ASP A 159 17.89 -5.04 -15.92
N LEU A 160 17.99 -5.96 -14.95
CA LEU A 160 17.11 -7.12 -14.88
C LEU A 160 15.65 -6.69 -14.69
N LEU A 161 15.37 -5.83 -13.74
CA LEU A 161 14.01 -5.33 -13.49
C LEU A 161 13.46 -4.57 -14.71
N GLU A 162 14.29 -3.78 -15.40
CA GLU A 162 13.87 -3.11 -16.62
C GLU A 162 13.48 -4.08 -17.74
N LYS A 163 14.26 -5.15 -17.93
CA LYS A 163 13.92 -6.20 -18.91
C LYS A 163 12.63 -6.93 -18.51
N LEU A 164 12.50 -7.30 -17.23
CA LEU A 164 11.32 -7.98 -16.74
C LEU A 164 10.06 -7.11 -16.91
N VAL A 165 10.14 -5.81 -16.62
CA VAL A 165 9.04 -4.87 -16.82
C VAL A 165 8.66 -4.76 -18.29
N LYS A 166 9.64 -4.67 -19.20
CA LYS A 166 9.39 -4.57 -20.65
C LYS A 166 8.71 -5.81 -21.23
N GLU A 167 9.02 -7.00 -20.70
CA GLU A 167 8.45 -8.27 -21.16
C GLU A 167 7.18 -8.67 -20.37
N SER A 168 6.81 -7.93 -19.32
CA SER A 168 5.60 -8.18 -18.53
C SER A 168 4.38 -7.47 -19.10
N GLU A 169 3.23 -8.15 -19.06
CA GLU A 169 1.93 -7.53 -19.31
C GLU A 169 1.30 -7.13 -17.96
N LEU A 170 1.25 -5.83 -17.66
CA LEU A 170 0.63 -5.33 -16.44
C LEU A 170 -0.04 -3.97 -16.66
N GLU A 171 -1.18 -3.76 -16.00
CA GLU A 171 -1.86 -2.48 -15.91
C GLU A 171 -1.74 -1.92 -14.51
N ILE A 172 -1.29 -0.67 -14.39
CA ILE A 172 -1.19 -0.01 -13.09
C ILE A 172 -2.55 0.58 -12.72
N PRO A 173 -3.09 0.29 -11.52
CA PRO A 173 -4.25 0.99 -10.99
C PRO A 173 -3.99 2.49 -10.84
N ASP A 174 -4.92 3.34 -11.32
CA ASP A 174 -4.78 4.81 -11.24
C ASP A 174 -4.55 5.29 -9.79
N VAL A 175 -5.21 4.65 -8.81
CA VAL A 175 -5.07 4.97 -7.38
C VAL A 175 -3.63 4.78 -6.91
N LEU A 176 -2.97 3.70 -7.34
CA LEU A 176 -1.59 3.42 -6.96
C LEU A 176 -0.62 4.41 -7.61
N ALA A 177 -0.83 4.70 -8.91
CA ALA A 177 -0.03 5.69 -9.63
C ALA A 177 -0.16 7.09 -9.02
N ALA A 178 -1.38 7.52 -8.72
CA ALA A 178 -1.64 8.83 -8.10
C ALA A 178 -1.05 8.93 -6.69
N GLY A 179 -1.22 7.90 -5.86
CA GLY A 179 -0.70 7.89 -4.49
C GLY A 179 0.83 7.95 -4.44
N GLU A 180 1.51 7.15 -5.27
CA GLU A 180 2.97 7.16 -5.34
C GLU A 180 3.52 8.49 -5.92
N THR A 181 2.85 9.04 -6.93
CA THR A 181 3.22 10.34 -7.50
C THR A 181 3.09 11.45 -6.46
N GLN A 182 1.98 11.47 -5.71
CA GLN A 182 1.76 12.46 -4.67
C GLN A 182 2.84 12.37 -3.59
N LYS A 183 3.09 11.17 -3.06
CA LYS A 183 4.12 10.94 -2.06
C LYS A 183 5.50 11.35 -2.55
N ALA A 184 5.88 10.96 -3.77
CA ALA A 184 7.16 11.32 -4.34
C ALA A 184 7.31 12.84 -4.56
N MET A 185 6.20 13.53 -4.88
CA MET A 185 6.20 14.99 -5.01
C MET A 185 6.35 15.68 -3.65
N GLU A 186 5.70 15.18 -2.60
CA GLU A 186 5.85 15.68 -1.24
C GLU A 186 7.30 15.48 -0.74
N ASP A 187 7.85 14.27 -0.88
CA ASP A 187 9.23 13.94 -0.53
C ASP A 187 10.23 14.82 -1.30
N PHE A 188 9.95 15.11 -2.57
CA PHE A 188 10.80 15.98 -3.38
C PHE A 188 10.77 17.43 -2.89
N LYS A 189 9.58 17.97 -2.58
CA LYS A 189 9.43 19.31 -2.02
C LYS A 189 10.18 19.45 -0.70
N ASP A 190 10.11 18.45 0.17
CA ASP A 190 10.79 18.46 1.47
C ASP A 190 12.31 18.31 1.37
N ARG A 191 12.77 17.62 0.32
CA ARG A 191 14.21 17.34 0.12
C ARG A 191 14.94 18.52 -0.52
N VAL A 192 14.30 19.25 -1.44
CA VAL A 192 14.91 20.38 -2.16
C VAL A 192 15.53 21.42 -1.21
N PRO A 193 14.86 21.94 -0.17
CA PRO A 193 15.45 22.90 0.74
C PRO A 193 16.65 22.32 1.52
N LYS A 194 16.57 21.06 1.93
CA LYS A 194 17.62 20.36 2.68
C LYS A 194 18.90 20.17 1.87
N MET A 195 18.76 19.90 0.57
CA MET A 195 19.89 19.63 -0.33
C MET A 195 20.48 20.89 -0.94
N THR A 196 19.67 21.89 -1.23
CA THR A 196 20.09 23.06 -2.02
C THR A 196 20.14 24.35 -1.23
N GLY A 197 19.54 24.41 -0.04
CA GLY A 197 19.35 25.63 0.74
C GLY A 197 18.37 26.63 0.16
N MET A 198 17.70 26.28 -0.94
CA MET A 198 16.72 27.13 -1.64
C MET A 198 15.29 26.65 -1.37
N ASP A 199 14.33 27.54 -1.38
CA ASP A 199 12.94 27.11 -1.40
C ASP A 199 12.57 26.42 -2.72
N PHE A 200 11.44 25.70 -2.72
CA PHE A 200 11.02 24.93 -3.88
C PHE A 200 10.72 25.80 -5.11
N ALA A 201 10.17 27.01 -4.93
CA ALA A 201 9.84 27.92 -6.02
C ALA A 201 11.10 28.51 -6.65
N GLU A 202 12.11 28.84 -5.85
CA GLU A 202 13.43 29.28 -6.33
C GLU A 202 14.15 28.16 -7.09
N TYR A 203 14.08 26.94 -6.58
CA TYR A 203 14.64 25.77 -7.24
C TYR A 203 14.00 25.55 -8.63
N LEU A 204 12.66 25.61 -8.74
CA LEU A 204 11.95 25.48 -10.01
C LEU A 204 12.40 26.54 -11.03
N LYS A 205 12.55 27.79 -10.61
CA LYS A 205 13.07 28.88 -11.47
C LYS A 205 14.48 28.58 -11.97
N LYS A 206 15.34 28.06 -11.09
CA LYS A 206 16.73 27.72 -11.42
C LYS A 206 16.85 26.59 -12.44
N ILE A 207 15.99 25.57 -12.35
CA ILE A 207 15.99 24.46 -13.31
C ILE A 207 15.14 24.75 -14.57
N GLY A 208 14.45 25.90 -14.62
CA GLY A 208 13.61 26.31 -15.75
C GLY A 208 12.38 25.43 -15.98
N LYS A 209 11.85 24.80 -14.93
CA LYS A 209 10.66 23.94 -14.99
C LYS A 209 9.52 24.52 -14.16
N THR A 210 8.29 24.23 -14.58
CA THR A 210 7.08 24.48 -13.77
C THR A 210 6.84 23.29 -12.81
N GLU A 211 6.07 23.55 -11.76
CA GLU A 211 5.66 22.47 -10.83
C GLU A 211 4.92 21.34 -11.56
N VAL A 212 4.07 21.67 -12.54
CA VAL A 212 3.35 20.68 -13.37
C VAL A 212 4.32 19.79 -14.14
N GLN A 213 5.35 20.39 -14.77
CA GLN A 213 6.36 19.60 -15.50
C GLN A 213 7.16 18.68 -14.59
N VAL A 214 7.50 19.13 -13.39
CA VAL A 214 8.17 18.29 -12.40
C VAL A 214 7.25 17.17 -11.94
N GLN A 215 5.97 17.46 -11.72
CA GLN A 215 4.98 16.44 -11.35
C GLN A 215 4.80 15.39 -12.46
N GLU A 216 4.79 15.80 -13.74
CA GLU A 216 4.74 14.87 -14.87
C GLU A 216 5.98 13.97 -14.95
N ASP A 217 7.17 14.51 -14.70
CA ASP A 217 8.41 13.74 -14.67
C ASP A 217 8.38 12.73 -13.49
N ILE A 218 8.00 13.18 -12.30
CA ILE A 218 7.83 12.33 -11.12
C ILE A 218 6.78 11.24 -11.36
N ALA A 219 5.69 11.55 -12.07
CA ALA A 219 4.66 10.56 -12.40
C ALA A 219 5.21 9.42 -13.27
N LYS A 220 6.03 9.74 -14.28
CA LYS A 220 6.69 8.72 -15.13
C LYS A 220 7.65 7.84 -14.35
N ASP A 221 8.45 8.46 -13.47
CA ASP A 221 9.38 7.73 -12.61
C ASP A 221 8.63 6.86 -11.60
N SER A 222 7.54 7.37 -11.03
CA SER A 222 6.66 6.64 -10.11
C SER A 222 6.01 5.44 -10.80
N GLU A 223 5.53 5.61 -12.03
CA GLU A 223 4.99 4.53 -12.85
C GLU A 223 6.02 3.40 -13.06
N THR A 224 7.26 3.76 -13.38
CA THR A 224 8.35 2.81 -13.55
C THR A 224 8.66 2.06 -12.24
N ARG A 225 8.71 2.76 -11.10
CA ARG A 225 8.92 2.15 -9.78
C ARG A 225 7.81 1.18 -9.42
N ILE A 226 6.55 1.56 -9.67
CA ILE A 226 5.40 0.71 -9.41
C ILE A 226 5.47 -0.56 -10.25
N LYS A 227 5.81 -0.46 -11.55
CA LYS A 227 5.97 -1.62 -12.43
C LYS A 227 7.05 -2.57 -11.89
N LYS A 228 8.22 -2.04 -11.53
CA LYS A 228 9.32 -2.81 -10.94
C LYS A 228 8.87 -3.52 -9.66
N PHE A 229 8.16 -2.81 -8.78
CA PHE A 229 7.61 -3.37 -7.54
C PHE A 229 6.60 -4.50 -7.79
N LEU A 230 5.65 -4.30 -8.69
CA LEU A 230 4.61 -5.29 -8.99
C LEU A 230 5.19 -6.57 -9.59
N VAL A 231 6.16 -6.44 -10.50
CA VAL A 231 6.86 -7.59 -11.09
C VAL A 231 7.62 -8.37 -10.01
N LEU A 232 8.38 -7.69 -9.16
CA LEU A 232 9.15 -8.34 -8.09
C LEU A 232 8.22 -9.02 -7.07
N ARG A 233 7.11 -8.38 -6.70
CA ARG A 233 6.10 -8.95 -5.82
C ARG A 233 5.50 -10.24 -6.38
N GLU A 234 5.19 -10.29 -7.67
CA GLU A 234 4.66 -11.50 -8.31
C GLU A 234 5.72 -12.62 -8.38
N ILE A 235 7.00 -12.29 -8.56
CA ILE A 235 8.09 -13.28 -8.48
C ILE A 235 8.19 -13.85 -7.05
N ILE A 236 8.17 -13.00 -6.03
CA ILE A 236 8.17 -13.41 -4.61
C ILE A 236 7.04 -14.40 -4.34
N LYS A 237 5.85 -14.11 -4.86
CA LYS A 237 4.67 -14.95 -4.71
C LYS A 237 4.78 -16.27 -5.49
N ALA A 238 5.26 -16.21 -6.73
CA ALA A 238 5.41 -17.40 -7.59
C ALA A 238 6.43 -18.39 -7.04
N GLU A 239 7.55 -17.90 -6.50
CA GLU A 239 8.62 -18.71 -5.93
C GLU A 239 8.42 -18.97 -4.42
N LYS A 240 7.30 -18.50 -3.82
CA LYS A 240 6.96 -18.66 -2.40
C LYS A 240 8.08 -18.23 -1.46
N ILE A 241 8.63 -17.04 -1.72
CA ILE A 241 9.74 -16.50 -0.93
C ILE A 241 9.19 -15.98 0.40
N GLU A 242 9.53 -16.67 1.47
CA GLU A 242 9.12 -16.33 2.83
C GLU A 242 10.30 -15.82 3.65
N VAL A 243 10.00 -14.96 4.61
CA VAL A 243 10.95 -14.42 5.59
C VAL A 243 10.40 -14.70 6.99
N GLY A 244 11.20 -15.36 7.82
CA GLY A 244 10.85 -15.69 9.19
C GLY A 244 10.86 -14.45 10.11
N ASP A 245 10.06 -14.49 11.16
CA ASP A 245 10.01 -13.39 12.13
C ASP A 245 11.35 -13.18 12.86
N GLU A 246 12.17 -14.24 13.01
CA GLU A 246 13.52 -14.15 13.57
C GLU A 246 14.46 -13.35 12.67
N GLU A 247 14.37 -13.52 11.35
CA GLU A 247 15.16 -12.75 10.37
C GLU A 247 14.78 -11.26 10.38
N ILE A 248 13.47 -10.99 10.50
CA ILE A 248 12.94 -9.63 10.61
C ILE A 248 13.46 -8.97 11.89
N ALA A 249 13.37 -9.67 13.02
CA ALA A 249 13.86 -9.17 14.31
C ALA A 249 15.37 -8.91 14.28
N ALA A 250 16.15 -9.78 13.64
CA ALA A 250 17.59 -9.60 13.48
C ALA A 250 17.94 -8.37 12.63
N ALA A 251 17.21 -8.15 11.52
CA ALA A 251 17.41 -6.98 10.66
C ALA A 251 17.06 -5.67 11.39
N ILE A 252 15.97 -5.64 12.16
CA ILE A 252 15.59 -4.50 13.00
C ILE A 252 16.69 -4.22 14.05
N ALA A 253 17.17 -5.26 14.73
CA ALA A 253 18.20 -5.11 15.75
C ALA A 253 19.51 -4.58 15.16
N GLN A 254 19.89 -5.04 13.97
CA GLN A 254 21.09 -4.57 13.28
C GLN A 254 20.98 -3.09 12.87
N SER A 255 19.83 -2.66 12.32
CA SER A 255 19.62 -1.27 11.92
C SER A 255 19.64 -0.30 13.11
N ARG A 256 19.04 -0.71 14.25
CA ARG A 256 19.05 0.10 15.48
C ARG A 256 20.43 0.19 16.14
N GLY A 257 21.28 -0.81 15.93
CA GLY A 257 22.68 -0.81 16.43
C GLY A 257 23.59 0.17 15.70
N GLU A 258 23.28 0.52 14.45
CA GLU A 258 24.07 1.46 13.64
C GLU A 258 23.67 2.93 13.85
N ASP A 259 22.39 3.25 14.14
CA ASP A 259 21.87 4.62 14.21
C ASP A 259 21.40 5.10 15.60
N GLY A 260 21.31 4.23 16.60
CA GLY A 260 21.15 4.60 18.03
C GLY A 260 19.87 5.34 18.43
N GLU A 261 18.86 5.48 17.58
CA GLU A 261 17.62 6.17 17.91
C GLU A 261 16.45 5.20 18.12
N ASP A 262 15.84 5.35 19.29
CA ASP A 262 14.64 4.61 19.72
C ASP A 262 13.39 5.18 18.99
N ALA A 263 13.03 4.61 17.86
CA ALA A 263 11.90 5.08 17.04
C ALA A 263 10.60 4.42 17.46
N GLY A 264 9.89 5.03 18.43
CA GLY A 264 8.43 5.13 18.48
C GLY A 264 7.60 3.89 18.80
N GLY A 265 6.48 4.11 19.49
CA GLY A 265 5.54 3.17 20.06
C GLY A 265 4.91 2.10 19.13
N ALA A 266 4.03 1.27 19.67
CA ALA A 266 3.50 0.03 19.09
C ALA A 266 2.89 0.14 17.65
N GLU A 267 2.36 1.29 17.24
CA GLU A 267 1.89 1.52 15.85
C GLU A 267 3.04 1.56 14.84
N ASN A 268 4.25 1.97 15.28
CA ASN A 268 5.45 1.96 14.45
C ASN A 268 6.08 0.56 14.31
N GLU A 269 5.90 -0.33 15.29
CA GLU A 269 6.50 -1.67 15.24
C GLU A 269 5.92 -2.56 14.14
N GLU A 270 4.60 -2.53 13.90
CA GLU A 270 4.00 -3.30 12.82
C GLU A 270 4.41 -2.77 11.44
N GLN A 271 4.46 -1.46 11.28
CA GLN A 271 4.93 -0.82 10.05
C GLN A 271 6.41 -1.11 9.81
N GLU A 272 7.25 -1.06 10.84
CA GLU A 272 8.66 -1.39 10.78
C GLU A 272 8.87 -2.86 10.39
N LYS A 273 8.14 -3.79 11.02
CA LYS A 273 8.17 -5.22 10.67
C LYS A 273 7.72 -5.47 9.22
N ALA A 274 6.67 -4.78 8.76
CA ALA A 274 6.19 -4.88 7.39
C ALA A 274 7.23 -4.37 6.38
N TYR A 275 7.87 -3.24 6.67
CA TYR A 275 8.96 -2.69 5.86
C TYR A 275 10.13 -3.67 5.74
N TRP A 276 10.63 -4.20 6.88
CA TRP A 276 11.75 -5.14 6.88
C TRP A 276 11.39 -6.47 6.23
N ARG A 277 10.16 -6.96 6.42
CA ARG A 277 9.69 -8.16 5.72
C ARG A 277 9.74 -7.98 4.20
N GLN A 278 9.22 -6.87 3.70
CA GLN A 278 9.25 -6.54 2.27
C GLN A 278 10.67 -6.39 1.74
N SER A 279 11.54 -5.70 2.48
CA SER A 279 12.95 -5.50 2.13
C SER A 279 13.69 -6.84 2.01
N LEU A 280 13.58 -7.70 3.02
CA LEU A 280 14.22 -9.01 3.04
C LEU A 280 13.65 -9.97 1.97
N GLN A 281 12.35 -9.93 1.72
CA GLN A 281 11.74 -10.70 0.62
C GLN A 281 12.29 -10.25 -0.73
N SER A 282 12.45 -8.95 -0.94
CA SER A 282 13.02 -8.39 -2.17
C SER A 282 14.48 -8.82 -2.36
N GLU A 283 15.28 -8.80 -1.29
CA GLU A 283 16.68 -9.26 -1.33
C GLU A 283 16.77 -10.76 -1.67
N LYS A 284 15.99 -11.61 -1.00
CA LYS A 284 15.93 -13.05 -1.31
C LYS A 284 15.46 -13.32 -2.75
N ALA A 285 14.55 -12.50 -3.29
CA ALA A 285 14.13 -12.63 -4.68
C ALA A 285 15.27 -12.30 -5.66
N PHE A 286 16.04 -11.26 -5.37
CA PHE A 286 17.22 -10.95 -6.17
C PHE A 286 18.30 -12.04 -6.05
N GLU A 287 18.55 -12.58 -4.87
CA GLU A 287 19.49 -13.70 -4.67
C GLU A 287 19.07 -14.93 -5.49
N PHE A 288 17.78 -15.25 -5.51
CA PHE A 288 17.24 -16.32 -6.33
C PHE A 288 17.47 -16.09 -7.83
N LEU A 289 17.24 -14.87 -8.32
CA LEU A 289 17.45 -14.49 -9.71
C LEU A 289 18.95 -14.46 -10.08
N GLU A 290 19.82 -13.98 -9.19
CA GLU A 290 21.28 -14.03 -9.32
C GLU A 290 21.81 -15.47 -9.41
N ALA A 291 21.24 -16.37 -8.60
CA ALA A 291 21.60 -17.80 -8.64
C ALA A 291 21.20 -18.47 -9.94
N SER A 292 20.11 -18.00 -10.56
CA SER A 292 19.66 -18.47 -11.88
C SER A 292 20.58 -18.01 -13.03
N SER A 293 21.18 -16.82 -12.90
CA SER A 293 22.16 -16.29 -13.87
C SER A 293 23.49 -17.04 -13.84
N LYS A 294 23.91 -17.57 -12.70
CA LYS A 294 25.20 -18.29 -12.55
C LYS A 294 25.17 -19.74 -13.02
N LYS A 295 24.01 -20.28 -13.38
CA LYS A 295 23.84 -21.68 -13.81
C LYS A 295 23.86 -21.85 -15.33
N SER A 296 24.10 -20.80 -16.08
CA SER A 296 24.33 -20.80 -17.53
C SER A 296 25.80 -20.50 -17.82
#